data_a31b855183f0507fac72fd167e958923
#
_entry.id   a31b855183f0507fac72fd167e958923
#
_cell.length_a   1.000
_cell.length_b   1.000
_cell.length_c   1.000
_cell.angle_alpha   90.00
_cell.angle_beta   90.00
_cell.angle_gamma   90.00
#
_symmetry.space_group_name_H-M   'P 1'
#
loop_
_entity.id
_entity.type
_entity.pdbx_description
1 polymer ?
#
loop_
_entity_poly.entity_id
_entity_poly.type
_entity_poly.pdbx_seq_one_letter_code
_entity_poly.pdbx_strand_id
1 'polypeptide(L)'
;CGYEKKLIKICDSCGMGHFQTKGIGTQQVQEQIEKLFPDAGVSRMDWDSTRGKWDFDKLINSFSKQETKILVGTQMVVKGLDFNNVHLVGVLNADQLFNFPDFRSNERAYQMLCQVSGRSGRKNERGKVLIQTYQKGHHVIKAVSKNNHESIFKIESN
;
A
#
# COMPACT_ATOMS: atom_id res chain seq x y z
N CYS A 1 -14.08 -17.97 -4.35
CA CYS A 1 -14.75 -18.67 -5.44
C CYS A 1 -13.93 -18.38 -6.69
N GLY A 2 -13.42 -19.33 -7.42
CA GLY A 2 -12.55 -19.14 -8.58
C GLY A 2 -13.27 -18.65 -9.85
N TYR A 3 -14.16 -17.67 -9.72
CA TYR A 3 -14.88 -17.10 -10.88
C TYR A 3 -13.97 -16.13 -11.63
N GLU A 4 -13.64 -16.48 -12.87
CA GLU A 4 -12.91 -15.62 -13.81
C GLU A 4 -13.84 -15.22 -14.97
N LYS A 5 -13.87 -13.95 -15.28
CA LYS A 5 -14.58 -13.42 -16.46
C LYS A 5 -13.59 -12.65 -17.34
N LYS A 6 -13.58 -12.93 -18.63
CA LYS A 6 -12.79 -12.15 -19.60
C LYS A 6 -13.21 -10.68 -19.52
N LEU A 7 -12.23 -9.78 -19.55
CA LEU A 7 -12.47 -8.34 -19.63
C LEU A 7 -13.35 -8.05 -20.86
N ILE A 8 -14.53 -7.49 -20.62
CA ILE A 8 -15.45 -7.06 -21.66
C ILE A 8 -14.87 -5.76 -22.23
N LYS A 9 -14.67 -5.71 -23.54
CA LYS A 9 -14.16 -4.50 -24.21
C LYS A 9 -15.26 -3.45 -24.41
N ILE A 10 -16.53 -3.86 -24.42
CA ILE A 10 -17.68 -3.01 -24.65
C ILE A 10 -18.73 -3.34 -23.58
N CYS A 11 -19.33 -2.34 -22.97
CA CYS A 11 -20.39 -2.53 -21.98
C CYS A 11 -21.68 -3.03 -22.68
N ASP A 12 -22.20 -4.16 -22.23
CA ASP A 12 -23.41 -4.76 -22.80
C ASP A 12 -24.67 -3.88 -22.60
N SER A 13 -24.66 -2.98 -21.60
CA SER A 13 -25.81 -2.13 -21.25
C SER A 13 -25.78 -0.75 -21.94
N CYS A 14 -24.60 -0.14 -22.13
CA CYS A 14 -24.52 1.23 -22.67
C CYS A 14 -23.66 1.36 -23.93
N GLY A 15 -23.05 0.26 -24.41
CA GLY A 15 -22.24 0.23 -25.63
C GLY A 15 -20.89 0.97 -25.54
N MET A 16 -20.55 1.55 -24.39
CA MET A 16 -19.26 2.25 -24.23
C MET A 16 -18.09 1.27 -24.12
N GLY A 17 -17.02 1.55 -24.88
CA GLY A 17 -15.84 0.69 -25.02
C GLY A 17 -14.61 1.12 -24.20
N HIS A 18 -14.73 2.09 -23.30
CA HIS A 18 -13.60 2.57 -22.53
C HIS A 18 -13.66 2.11 -21.07
N PHE A 19 -13.24 0.86 -20.84
CA PHE A 19 -13.00 0.39 -19.47
C PHE A 19 -11.58 0.74 -19.08
N GLN A 20 -11.42 1.62 -18.10
CA GLN A 20 -10.14 1.83 -17.45
C GLN A 20 -10.00 0.87 -16.27
N THR A 21 -8.95 0.06 -16.26
CA THR A 21 -8.54 -0.68 -15.07
C THR A 21 -8.10 0.31 -14.02
N LYS A 22 -8.93 0.52 -12.99
CA LYS A 22 -8.54 1.33 -11.82
C LYS A 22 -7.81 0.43 -10.81
N GLY A 23 -6.55 0.73 -10.60
CA GLY A 23 -5.70 0.05 -9.63
C GLY A 23 -4.59 -0.76 -10.29
N ILE A 24 -3.42 -0.69 -9.69
CA ILE A 24 -2.27 -1.52 -10.06
C ILE A 24 -2.24 -2.68 -9.06
N GLY A 25 -2.34 -3.92 -9.56
CA GLY A 25 -2.19 -5.11 -8.72
C GLY A 25 -0.75 -5.23 -8.19
N THR A 26 -0.61 -5.85 -7.04
CA THR A 26 0.71 -6.10 -6.40
C THR A 26 1.67 -6.84 -7.33
N GLN A 27 1.15 -7.75 -8.14
CA GLN A 27 1.94 -8.47 -9.14
C GLN A 27 2.51 -7.52 -10.21
N GLN A 28 1.71 -6.62 -10.75
CA GLN A 28 2.18 -5.63 -11.75
C GLN A 28 3.22 -4.68 -11.15
N VAL A 29 3.03 -4.28 -9.89
CA VAL A 29 4.01 -3.46 -9.17
C VAL A 29 5.32 -4.23 -9.01
N GLN A 30 5.27 -5.50 -8.60
CA GLN A 30 6.43 -6.36 -8.47
C GLN A 30 7.20 -6.44 -9.80
N GLU A 31 6.52 -6.80 -10.89
CA GLU A 31 7.13 -6.92 -12.21
C GLU A 31 7.80 -5.63 -12.71
N GLN A 32 7.19 -4.47 -12.42
CA GLN A 32 7.78 -3.19 -12.77
C GLN A 32 9.01 -2.87 -11.94
N ILE A 33 8.98 -3.16 -10.64
CA ILE A 33 10.11 -2.91 -9.75
C ILE A 33 11.27 -3.85 -10.08
N GLU A 34 11.02 -5.11 -10.40
CA GLU A 34 12.06 -6.07 -10.83
C GLU A 34 12.77 -5.61 -12.12
N LYS A 35 12.03 -5.01 -13.05
CA LYS A 35 12.63 -4.41 -14.26
C LYS A 35 13.48 -3.18 -13.96
N LEU A 36 13.08 -2.35 -12.98
CA LEU A 36 13.81 -1.14 -12.61
C LEU A 36 15.02 -1.44 -11.72
N PHE A 37 14.95 -2.48 -10.90
CA PHE A 37 15.96 -2.85 -9.91
C PHE A 37 16.25 -4.36 -9.95
N PRO A 38 16.85 -4.87 -11.03
CA PRO A 38 17.04 -6.32 -11.24
C PRO A 38 17.85 -6.99 -10.12
N ASP A 39 18.79 -6.26 -9.51
CA ASP A 39 19.69 -6.80 -8.47
C ASP A 39 19.15 -6.63 -7.05
N ALA A 40 17.96 -6.04 -6.87
CA ALA A 40 17.46 -5.73 -5.54
C ALA A 40 16.79 -6.93 -4.84
N GLY A 41 16.33 -7.91 -5.59
CA GLY A 41 15.44 -8.95 -5.09
C GLY A 41 14.11 -8.33 -4.60
N VAL A 42 13.00 -8.74 -5.19
CA VAL A 42 11.67 -8.22 -4.85
C VAL A 42 10.81 -9.36 -4.32
N SER A 43 10.24 -9.17 -3.14
CA SER A 43 9.26 -10.09 -2.57
C SER A 43 7.88 -9.48 -2.58
N ARG A 44 6.85 -10.32 -2.77
CA ARG A 44 5.45 -9.90 -2.75
C ARG A 44 4.73 -10.52 -1.57
N MET A 45 3.99 -9.70 -0.84
CA MET A 45 3.17 -10.10 0.30
C MET A 45 1.72 -9.66 0.08
N ASP A 46 0.91 -10.55 -0.41
CA ASP A 46 -0.54 -10.40 -0.51
C ASP A 46 -1.23 -11.72 -0.16
N TRP A 47 -2.57 -11.72 -0.22
CA TRP A 47 -3.34 -12.91 0.11
C TRP A 47 -2.99 -14.12 -0.74
N ASP A 48 -2.66 -13.91 -2.01
CA ASP A 48 -2.35 -15.00 -2.95
C ASP A 48 -0.95 -15.58 -2.73
N SER A 49 0.02 -14.73 -2.40
CA SER A 49 1.42 -15.13 -2.17
C SER A 49 1.67 -15.75 -0.79
N THR A 50 0.72 -15.66 0.13
CA THR A 50 0.86 -16.10 1.53
C THR A 50 -0.17 -17.14 1.95
N ARG A 51 -0.68 -17.94 1.01
CA ARG A 51 -1.69 -18.99 1.30
C ARG A 51 -1.14 -20.19 2.05
N GLY A 52 0.14 -20.50 1.89
CA GLY A 52 0.80 -21.59 2.58
C GLY A 52 1.14 -21.23 4.03
N LYS A 53 1.01 -22.21 4.94
CA LYS A 53 1.26 -22.04 6.39
C LYS A 53 2.64 -21.44 6.71
N TRP A 54 3.63 -21.65 5.86
CA TRP A 54 5.03 -21.24 6.07
C TRP A 54 5.50 -20.14 5.11
N ASP A 55 4.67 -19.76 4.13
CA ASP A 55 5.08 -18.80 3.10
C ASP A 55 5.29 -17.41 3.69
N PHE A 56 4.41 -17.03 4.62
CA PHE A 56 4.51 -15.76 5.34
C PHE A 56 5.83 -15.64 6.13
N ASP A 57 6.16 -16.67 6.91
CA ASP A 57 7.37 -16.65 7.74
C ASP A 57 8.65 -16.68 6.89
N LYS A 58 8.67 -17.45 5.79
CA LYS A 58 9.80 -17.48 4.84
C LYS A 58 10.04 -16.09 4.24
N LEU A 59 8.97 -15.43 3.81
CA LEU A 59 9.04 -14.13 3.17
C LEU A 59 9.53 -13.05 4.14
N ILE A 60 9.03 -13.05 5.37
CA ILE A 60 9.51 -12.14 6.43
C ILE A 60 10.97 -12.39 6.76
N ASN A 61 11.37 -13.64 6.90
CA ASN A 61 12.74 -14.02 7.22
C ASN A 61 13.72 -13.59 6.11
N SER A 62 13.36 -13.80 4.84
CA SER A 62 14.16 -13.41 3.68
C SER A 62 14.34 -11.88 3.63
N PHE A 63 13.26 -11.13 3.86
CA PHE A 63 13.33 -9.66 3.89
C PHE A 63 14.12 -9.16 5.12
N SER A 64 13.94 -9.75 6.29
CA SER A 64 14.67 -9.38 7.51
C SER A 64 16.17 -9.65 7.41
N LYS A 65 16.56 -10.72 6.69
CA LYS A 65 17.95 -11.05 6.40
C LYS A 65 18.55 -10.28 5.22
N GLN A 66 17.75 -9.38 4.62
CA GLN A 66 18.14 -8.59 3.43
C GLN A 66 18.50 -9.44 2.20
N GLU A 67 18.02 -10.67 2.13
CA GLU A 67 18.09 -11.50 0.92
C GLU A 67 17.24 -10.89 -0.20
N THR A 68 16.11 -10.26 0.18
CA THR A 68 15.32 -9.39 -0.69
C THR A 68 15.30 -7.98 -0.10
N LYS A 69 15.51 -6.97 -0.96
CA LYS A 69 15.64 -5.57 -0.53
C LYS A 69 14.33 -4.79 -0.67
N ILE A 70 13.40 -5.30 -1.46
CA ILE A 70 12.13 -4.62 -1.72
C ILE A 70 10.98 -5.58 -1.39
N LEU A 71 10.04 -5.09 -0.59
CA LEU A 71 8.82 -5.82 -0.25
C LEU A 71 7.61 -5.06 -0.81
N VAL A 72 6.88 -5.69 -1.71
CA VAL A 72 5.63 -5.18 -2.29
C VAL A 72 4.46 -5.87 -1.62
N GLY A 73 3.46 -5.09 -1.21
CA GLY A 73 2.28 -5.73 -0.62
C GLY A 73 1.11 -4.79 -0.41
N THR A 74 0.05 -5.36 0.13
CA THR A 74 -1.16 -4.65 0.53
C THR A 74 -1.08 -4.26 2.01
N GLN A 75 -2.21 -4.00 2.64
CA GLN A 75 -2.32 -3.71 4.08
C GLN A 75 -1.69 -4.79 4.98
N MET A 76 -1.47 -6.00 4.47
CA MET A 76 -0.83 -7.08 5.23
C MET A 76 0.61 -6.73 5.64
N VAL A 77 1.33 -5.97 4.81
CA VAL A 77 2.70 -5.50 5.11
C VAL A 77 2.73 -4.51 6.28
N VAL A 78 1.62 -3.82 6.50
CA VAL A 78 1.53 -2.77 7.53
C VAL A 78 1.22 -3.35 8.91
N LYS A 79 0.43 -4.43 8.98
CA LYS A 79 -0.06 -5.00 10.22
C LYS A 79 0.93 -6.00 10.83
N GLY A 80 1.38 -5.73 12.06
CA GLY A 80 2.07 -6.71 12.90
C GLY A 80 3.53 -7.01 12.55
N LEU A 81 4.09 -6.42 11.50
CA LEU A 81 5.47 -6.65 11.11
C LEU A 81 6.38 -5.54 11.65
N ASP A 82 7.49 -5.92 12.24
CA ASP A 82 8.50 -5.01 12.72
C ASP A 82 9.83 -5.24 11.99
N PHE A 83 10.12 -4.38 11.03
CA PHE A 83 11.37 -4.44 10.27
C PHE A 83 12.32 -3.35 10.76
N ASN A 84 13.50 -3.75 11.22
CA ASN A 84 14.48 -2.82 11.78
C ASN A 84 15.25 -2.01 10.72
N ASN A 85 15.24 -2.43 9.46
CA ASN A 85 16.11 -1.89 8.41
C ASN A 85 15.31 -1.33 7.22
N VAL A 86 14.14 -0.74 7.47
CA VAL A 86 13.33 -0.09 6.42
C VAL A 86 13.68 1.39 6.35
N HIS A 87 14.36 1.81 5.29
CA HIS A 87 14.76 3.21 5.07
C HIS A 87 13.74 3.99 4.26
N LEU A 88 12.97 3.32 3.42
CA LEU A 88 11.99 3.93 2.52
C LEU A 88 10.69 3.14 2.53
N VAL A 89 9.58 3.84 2.66
CA VAL A 89 8.24 3.29 2.46
C VAL A 89 7.53 4.07 1.37
N GLY A 90 7.00 3.37 0.36
CA GLY A 90 6.19 3.94 -0.72
C GLY A 90 4.72 3.54 -0.57
N VAL A 91 3.84 4.51 -0.59
CA VAL A 91 2.39 4.29 -0.65
C VAL A 91 1.90 4.68 -2.04
N LEU A 92 1.46 3.70 -2.81
CA LEU A 92 0.92 3.91 -4.14
C LEU A 92 -0.58 4.18 -4.08
N ASN A 93 -1.05 5.20 -4.82
CA ASN A 93 -2.45 5.52 -4.99
C ASN A 93 -3.21 5.67 -3.64
N ALA A 94 -2.71 6.55 -2.76
CA ALA A 94 -3.32 6.79 -1.45
C ALA A 94 -4.77 7.29 -1.54
N ASP A 95 -5.17 7.84 -2.68
CA ASP A 95 -6.55 8.33 -2.92
C ASP A 95 -7.59 7.22 -2.78
N GLN A 96 -7.26 5.98 -3.01
CA GLN A 96 -8.17 4.85 -2.79
C GLN A 96 -8.56 4.66 -1.32
N LEU A 97 -7.73 5.11 -0.39
CA LEU A 97 -7.97 4.95 1.04
C LEU A 97 -9.09 5.86 1.54
N PHE A 98 -9.12 7.12 1.07
CA PHE A 98 -10.11 8.11 1.52
C PHE A 98 -11.26 8.34 0.55
N ASN A 99 -11.18 7.83 -0.68
CA ASN A 99 -12.30 7.82 -1.63
C ASN A 99 -13.18 6.56 -1.51
N PHE A 100 -12.98 5.73 -0.51
CA PHE A 100 -13.81 4.57 -0.26
C PHE A 100 -15.19 5.03 0.28
N PRO A 101 -16.31 4.48 -0.18
CA PRO A 101 -17.66 4.88 0.25
C PRO A 101 -17.99 4.35 1.65
N ASP A 102 -17.31 4.84 2.66
CA ASP A 102 -17.49 4.53 4.08
C ASP A 102 -17.27 5.83 4.87
N PHE A 103 -18.17 6.14 5.80
CA PHE A 103 -18.08 7.34 6.64
C PHE A 103 -16.79 7.44 7.46
N ARG A 104 -16.12 6.30 7.73
CA ARG A 104 -14.82 6.23 8.42
C ARG A 104 -13.62 6.14 7.47
N SER A 105 -13.79 6.38 6.19
CA SER A 105 -12.71 6.22 5.22
C SER A 105 -11.51 7.09 5.54
N ASN A 106 -11.73 8.34 5.92
CA ASN A 106 -10.67 9.29 6.29
C ASN A 106 -9.93 8.89 7.56
N GLU A 107 -10.65 8.48 8.60
CA GLU A 107 -10.06 7.98 9.85
C GLU A 107 -9.18 6.75 9.60
N ARG A 108 -9.70 5.76 8.86
CA ARG A 108 -8.96 4.55 8.49
C ARG A 108 -7.74 4.86 7.62
N ALA A 109 -7.89 5.78 6.66
CA ALA A 109 -6.79 6.23 5.83
C ALA A 109 -5.68 6.88 6.67
N TYR A 110 -6.05 7.77 7.59
CA TYR A 110 -5.11 8.39 8.52
C TYR A 110 -4.38 7.35 9.36
N GLN A 111 -5.10 6.44 10.02
CA GLN A 111 -4.52 5.40 10.87
C GLN A 111 -3.54 4.52 10.06
N MET A 112 -3.93 4.11 8.86
CA MET A 112 -3.09 3.29 8.00
C MET A 112 -1.84 4.03 7.56
N LEU A 113 -1.95 5.27 7.10
CA LEU A 113 -0.80 6.06 6.67
C LEU A 113 0.15 6.35 7.83
N CYS A 114 -0.36 6.58 9.04
CA CYS A 114 0.47 6.71 10.24
C CYS A 114 1.19 5.40 10.59
N GLN A 115 0.52 4.25 10.50
CA GLN A 115 1.14 2.95 10.73
C GLN A 115 2.26 2.68 9.72
N VAL A 116 2.03 2.97 8.44
CA VAL A 116 3.03 2.85 7.37
C VAL A 116 4.21 3.78 7.65
N SER A 117 3.94 5.02 8.00
CA SER A 117 4.98 6.02 8.30
C SER A 117 5.85 5.60 9.49
N GLY A 118 5.27 4.95 10.50
CA GLY A 118 5.99 4.42 11.64
C GLY A 118 6.89 3.20 11.34
N ARG A 119 6.86 2.66 10.10
CA ARG A 119 7.71 1.52 9.69
C ARG A 119 9.08 1.96 9.18
N SER A 120 9.23 3.21 8.75
CA SER A 120 10.51 3.75 8.31
C SER A 120 11.27 4.41 9.46
N GLY A 121 12.60 4.22 9.52
CA GLY A 121 13.46 5.03 10.41
C GLY A 121 13.55 4.57 11.86
N ARG A 122 13.90 3.32 12.10
CA ARG A 122 14.31 2.83 13.42
C ARG A 122 15.83 2.75 13.53
N LYS A 123 16.39 2.90 14.75
CA LYS A 123 17.83 2.89 15.06
C LYS A 123 18.65 4.02 14.43
N ASN A 124 18.37 5.27 14.82
CA ASN A 124 19.18 6.47 14.51
C ASN A 124 19.15 7.01 13.08
N GLU A 125 18.41 6.40 12.14
CA GLU A 125 18.25 6.95 10.80
C GLU A 125 16.81 7.41 10.57
N ARG A 126 16.66 8.61 9.99
CA ARG A 126 15.34 9.13 9.59
C ARG A 126 14.90 8.39 8.33
N GLY A 127 13.90 7.52 8.45
CA GLY A 127 13.27 6.91 7.30
C GLY A 127 12.52 7.92 6.45
N LYS A 128 12.34 7.60 5.19
CA LYS A 128 11.56 8.39 4.24
C LYS A 128 10.24 7.70 3.92
N VAL A 129 9.17 8.47 3.83
CA VAL A 129 7.86 8.00 3.38
C VAL A 129 7.45 8.80 2.16
N LEU A 130 7.14 8.11 1.08
CA LEU A 130 6.63 8.69 -0.16
C LEU A 130 5.17 8.29 -0.31
N ILE A 131 4.28 9.27 -0.40
CA ILE A 131 2.84 9.03 -0.59
C ILE A 131 2.46 9.57 -1.96
N GLN A 132 2.08 8.68 -2.87
CA GLN A 132 1.56 9.03 -4.17
C GLN A 132 0.08 9.37 -4.04
N THR A 133 -0.30 10.58 -4.42
CA THR A 133 -1.69 11.07 -4.38
C THR A 133 -1.92 12.16 -5.43
N TYR A 134 -3.12 12.20 -6.00
CA TYR A 134 -3.60 13.32 -6.81
C TYR A 134 -4.09 14.50 -5.96
N GLN A 135 -4.40 14.24 -4.68
CA GLN A 135 -5.00 15.19 -3.75
C GLN A 135 -4.04 15.58 -2.62
N LYS A 136 -2.87 16.16 -2.97
CA LYS A 136 -1.88 16.60 -1.96
C LYS A 136 -2.43 17.57 -0.91
N GLY A 137 -3.52 18.27 -1.25
CA GLY A 137 -4.23 19.21 -0.37
C GLY A 137 -5.24 18.55 0.59
N HIS A 138 -5.49 17.25 0.45
CA HIS A 138 -6.47 16.53 1.29
C HIS A 138 -6.09 16.60 2.77
N HIS A 139 -7.09 16.79 3.64
CA HIS A 139 -6.83 16.98 5.07
C HIS A 139 -6.14 15.79 5.73
N VAL A 140 -6.44 14.55 5.31
CA VAL A 140 -5.75 13.34 5.78
C VAL A 140 -4.26 13.41 5.45
N ILE A 141 -3.89 13.75 4.20
CA ILE A 141 -2.48 13.85 3.78
C ILE A 141 -1.75 14.92 4.57
N LYS A 142 -2.38 16.09 4.76
CA LYS A 142 -1.81 17.17 5.59
C LYS A 142 -1.63 16.76 7.05
N ALA A 143 -2.59 16.03 7.62
CA ALA A 143 -2.51 15.56 9.00
C ALA A 143 -1.38 14.54 9.18
N VAL A 144 -1.25 13.57 8.27
CA VAL A 144 -0.16 12.59 8.29
C VAL A 144 1.20 13.27 8.15
N SER A 145 1.36 14.22 7.22
CA SER A 145 2.62 14.92 7.01
C SER A 145 3.09 15.76 8.20
N LYS A 146 2.13 16.24 9.01
CA LYS A 146 2.40 17.03 10.24
C LYS A 146 2.34 16.21 11.53
N ASN A 147 2.05 14.91 11.42
CA ASN A 147 1.77 14.03 12.55
C ASN A 147 0.73 14.61 13.53
N ASN A 148 -0.32 15.23 12.99
CA ASN A 148 -1.33 15.94 13.76
C ASN A 148 -2.64 15.15 13.85
N HIS A 149 -2.78 14.37 14.91
CA HIS A 149 -3.95 13.55 15.18
C HIS A 149 -5.20 14.37 15.51
N GLU A 150 -5.04 15.49 16.23
CA GLU A 150 -6.18 16.30 16.65
C GLU A 150 -6.94 16.93 15.48
N SER A 151 -6.25 17.23 14.38
CA SER A 151 -6.87 17.83 13.20
C SER A 151 -7.87 16.90 12.52
N ILE A 152 -7.61 15.60 12.51
CA ILE A 152 -8.55 14.61 11.95
C ILE A 152 -9.77 14.48 12.83
N PHE A 153 -9.58 14.33 14.15
CA PHE A 153 -10.70 14.19 15.09
C PHE A 153 -11.66 15.37 15.03
N LYS A 154 -11.14 16.59 14.94
CA LYS A 154 -11.99 17.81 14.84
C LYS A 154 -12.79 17.88 13.54
N ILE A 155 -12.27 17.37 12.44
CA ILE A 155 -12.96 17.41 11.14
C ILE A 155 -14.03 16.33 11.04
N GLU A 156 -13.77 15.15 11.59
CA GLU A 156 -14.70 14.00 11.52
C GLU A 156 -15.80 14.02 12.59
N SER A 157 -15.68 14.86 13.64
CA SER A 157 -16.68 15.00 14.71
C SER A 157 -17.70 16.13 14.49
N ASN A 158 -17.59 16.87 13.38
CA ASN A 158 -18.57 17.87 12.93
C ASN A 158 -19.39 17.34 11.74
#